data_b7052a7231c8074b4868714c6cc6079e
#
_entry.id   b7052a7231c8074b4868714c6cc6079e
#
_cell.length_a   1.000
_cell.length_b   1.000
_cell.length_c   1.000
_cell.angle_alpha   90.00
_cell.angle_beta   90.00
_cell.angle_gamma   90.00
#
_symmetry.space_group_name_H-M   'P 1'
#
loop_
_entity.id
_entity.type
_entity.pdbx_description
1 polymer ?
#
loop_
_entity_poly.entity_id
_entity_poly.type
_entity_poly.pdbx_seq_one_letter_code
_entity_poly.pdbx_strand_id
1 'polypeptide(L)' 'MPALTLYGTPGCHLCDVAEALLAPLASARGVSWQYIDIALDEALVVRYGEHIPVLCNSAGDELRWPFSLLDALKLVQR' A
#
# COMPACT_ATOMS: atom_id res chain seq x y z
N MET A 1 10.64 -2.33 11.42
CA MET A 1 9.70 -2.83 10.38
C MET A 1 8.83 -1.68 9.90
N PRO A 2 8.49 -1.61 8.61
CA PRO A 2 7.58 -0.57 8.14
C PRO A 2 6.18 -0.77 8.72
N ALA A 3 5.51 0.35 8.99
CA ALA A 3 4.13 0.34 9.50
C ALA A 3 3.14 -0.09 8.40
N LEU A 4 3.45 0.25 7.15
CA LEU A 4 2.59 -0.05 6.00
C LEU A 4 3.39 -0.72 4.89
N THR A 5 2.71 -1.56 4.12
CA THR A 5 3.24 -2.14 2.89
C THR A 5 2.25 -1.85 1.76
N LEU A 6 2.75 -1.24 0.69
CA LEU A 6 1.98 -1.00 -0.52
C LEU A 6 2.36 -2.05 -1.57
N TYR A 7 1.41 -2.87 -1.97
CA TYR A 7 1.58 -3.85 -3.04
C TYR A 7 1.13 -3.26 -4.37
N GLY A 8 2.02 -3.29 -5.34
CA GLY A 8 1.73 -2.75 -6.67
C GLY A 8 2.67 -3.33 -7.70
N THR A 9 2.79 -2.67 -8.86
CA THR A 9 3.71 -3.10 -9.90
C THR A 9 4.08 -1.90 -10.77
N PRO A 10 5.27 -1.88 -11.40
CA PRO A 10 5.62 -0.85 -12.37
C PRO A 10 4.62 -0.81 -13.53
N GLY A 11 4.32 0.39 -14.03
CA GLY A 11 3.35 0.57 -15.11
C GLY A 11 1.90 0.62 -14.66
N CYS A 12 1.63 0.47 -13.38
CA CYS A 12 0.29 0.59 -12.81
C CYS A 12 0.04 2.05 -12.41
N HIS A 13 -0.80 2.76 -13.16
CA HIS A 13 -1.08 4.18 -12.89
C HIS A 13 -1.69 4.38 -11.50
N LEU A 14 -2.63 3.53 -11.11
CA LEU A 14 -3.28 3.62 -9.80
C LEU A 14 -2.30 3.35 -8.66
N CYS A 15 -1.32 2.49 -8.88
CA CYS A 15 -0.26 2.24 -7.89
C CYS A 15 0.60 3.48 -7.69
N ASP A 16 0.89 4.22 -8.76
CA ASP A 16 1.62 5.48 -8.69
C ASP A 16 0.82 6.53 -7.91
N VAL A 17 -0.49 6.60 -8.13
CA VAL A 17 -1.39 7.50 -7.39
C VAL A 17 -1.39 7.15 -5.91
N ALA A 18 -1.47 5.86 -5.57
CA ALA A 18 -1.44 5.40 -4.18
C ALA A 18 -0.12 5.74 -3.51
N GLU A 19 0.99 5.57 -4.21
CA GLU A 19 2.32 5.91 -3.69
C GLU A 19 2.42 7.41 -3.39
N ALA A 20 1.92 8.24 -4.30
CA ALA A 20 1.89 9.69 -4.10
C ALA A 20 1.01 10.09 -2.90
N LEU A 21 -0.05 9.33 -2.64
CA LEU A 21 -0.93 9.53 -1.50
C LEU A 21 -0.19 9.25 -0.17
N LEU A 22 0.68 8.26 -0.14
CA LEU A 22 1.39 7.84 1.07
C LEU A 22 2.58 8.75 1.42
N ALA A 23 3.17 9.41 0.44
CA ALA A 23 4.35 10.24 0.67
C ALA A 23 4.12 11.33 1.73
N PRO A 24 3.01 12.12 1.68
CA PRO A 24 2.72 13.11 2.72
C PRO A 24 2.50 12.47 4.09
N LEU A 25 1.91 11.28 4.14
CA LEU A 25 1.66 10.57 5.39
C LEU A 25 2.96 10.18 6.07
N ALA A 26 3.92 9.65 5.31
CA ALA A 26 5.23 9.30 5.82
C ALA A 26 5.95 10.53 6.36
N SER A 27 5.91 11.64 5.62
CA SER A 27 6.58 12.89 5.98
C SER A 27 5.93 13.57 7.19
N ALA A 28 4.59 13.69 7.20
CA ALA A 28 3.88 14.45 8.23
C ALA A 28 3.70 13.68 9.54
N ARG A 29 3.61 12.36 9.49
CA ARG A 29 3.29 11.51 10.63
C ARG A 29 4.44 10.60 11.05
N GLY A 30 5.57 10.62 10.34
CA GLY A 30 6.68 9.74 10.63
C GLY A 30 6.35 8.27 10.39
N VAL A 31 5.37 7.98 9.55
CA VAL A 31 4.96 6.62 9.23
C VAL A 31 5.93 6.02 8.24
N SER A 32 6.52 4.88 8.59
CA SER A 32 7.36 4.14 7.66
C SER A 32 6.50 3.26 6.76
N TRP A 33 6.86 3.17 5.49
CA TRP A 33 6.19 2.28 4.56
C TRP A 33 7.16 1.75 3.51
N GLN A 34 6.79 0.63 2.91
CA GLN A 34 7.58 0.02 1.85
C GLN A 34 6.69 -0.31 0.66
N TYR A 35 7.29 -0.32 -0.52
CA TYR A 35 6.63 -0.72 -1.75
C TYR A 35 7.13 -2.11 -2.13
N ILE A 36 6.21 -3.02 -2.42
CA ILE A 36 6.55 -4.37 -2.89
C ILE A 36 5.94 -4.56 -4.28
N ASP A 37 6.80 -4.85 -5.26
CA ASP A 37 6.37 -5.19 -6.61
C ASP A 37 5.90 -6.65 -6.61
N ILE A 38 4.60 -6.85 -6.79
CA ILE A 38 4.02 -8.20 -6.77
C ILE A 38 4.47 -9.05 -7.95
N ALA A 39 4.92 -8.43 -9.05
CA ALA A 39 5.37 -9.17 -10.22
C ALA A 39 6.62 -10.02 -9.94
N LEU A 40 7.35 -9.71 -8.86
CA LEU A 40 8.54 -10.46 -8.46
C LEU A 40 8.22 -11.71 -7.64
N ASP A 41 6.95 -11.91 -7.27
CA ASP A 41 6.52 -13.05 -6.45
C ASP A 41 5.20 -13.57 -6.98
N GLU A 42 5.21 -14.77 -7.54
CA GLU A 42 4.05 -15.40 -8.14
C GLU A 42 2.88 -15.55 -7.16
N ALA A 43 3.17 -15.84 -5.90
CA ALA A 43 2.14 -15.96 -4.87
C ALA A 43 1.43 -14.63 -4.63
N LEU A 44 2.16 -13.51 -4.70
CA LEU A 44 1.57 -12.18 -4.57
C LEU A 44 0.73 -11.80 -5.78
N VAL A 45 1.15 -12.22 -6.99
CA VAL A 45 0.35 -12.00 -8.21
C VAL A 45 -0.99 -12.71 -8.09
N VAL A 46 -0.99 -13.95 -7.63
CA VAL A 46 -2.22 -14.73 -7.45
C VAL A 46 -3.13 -14.05 -6.42
N ARG A 47 -2.56 -13.57 -5.32
CA ARG A 47 -3.34 -12.99 -4.23
C ARG A 47 -3.85 -11.58 -4.54
N TYR A 48 -3.02 -10.72 -5.13
CA TYR A 48 -3.32 -9.29 -5.27
C TYR A 48 -3.44 -8.79 -6.72
N GLY A 49 -3.12 -9.61 -7.70
CA GLY A 49 -2.97 -9.16 -9.09
C GLY A 49 -4.12 -8.35 -9.66
N GLU A 50 -5.35 -8.64 -9.26
CA GLU A 50 -6.55 -7.93 -9.72
C GLU A 50 -6.97 -6.81 -8.77
N HIS A 51 -6.26 -6.64 -7.66
CA HIS A 51 -6.67 -5.73 -6.58
C HIS A 51 -5.70 -4.58 -6.34
N ILE A 52 -4.52 -4.63 -6.96
CA ILE A 52 -3.52 -3.58 -6.73
C ILE A 52 -4.03 -2.21 -7.17
N PRO A 53 -3.64 -1.14 -6.46
CA PRO A 53 -2.77 -1.14 -5.30
C PRO A 53 -3.48 -1.63 -4.03
N VAL A 54 -2.79 -2.43 -3.20
CA VAL A 54 -3.29 -2.91 -1.91
C VAL A 54 -2.38 -2.40 -0.81
N LEU A 55 -2.96 -1.84 0.23
CA LEU A 55 -2.21 -1.32 1.37
C LEU A 55 -2.47 -2.19 2.59
N CYS A 56 -1.39 -2.66 3.23
CA CYS A 56 -1.46 -3.50 4.42
C CYS A 56 -0.76 -2.84 5.60
N ASN A 57 -1.29 -3.06 6.81
CA ASN A 57 -0.59 -2.69 8.03
C ASN A 57 0.16 -3.90 8.62
N SER A 58 0.89 -3.68 9.72
CA SER A 58 1.66 -4.74 10.38
C SER A 58 0.79 -5.80 11.06
N ALA A 59 -0.48 -5.51 11.29
CA ALA A 59 -1.44 -6.44 11.89
C ALA A 59 -2.11 -7.35 10.86
N GLY A 60 -1.87 -7.11 9.57
CA GLY A 60 -2.46 -7.90 8.50
C GLY A 60 -3.77 -7.36 7.95
N ASP A 61 -4.20 -6.18 8.41
CA ASP A 61 -5.38 -5.52 7.83
C ASP A 61 -5.03 -4.94 6.47
N GLU A 62 -5.97 -5.01 5.52
CA GLU A 62 -5.76 -4.62 4.14
C GLU A 62 -6.80 -3.61 3.68
N LEU A 63 -6.35 -2.68 2.82
CA LEU A 63 -7.22 -1.78 2.06
C LEU A 63 -6.97 -2.00 0.59
N ARG A 64 -8.04 -2.16 -0.17
CA ARG A 64 -7.99 -2.26 -1.63
C ARG A 64 -8.33 -0.91 -2.26
N TRP A 65 -7.75 -0.64 -3.41
CA TRP A 65 -8.06 0.58 -4.15
C TRP A 65 -9.54 0.60 -4.59
N PRO A 66 -10.24 1.72 -4.53
CA PRO A 66 -9.73 3.02 -4.08
C PRO A 66 -9.75 3.18 -2.56
N PHE A 67 -8.75 3.88 -2.03
CA PHE A 67 -8.73 4.30 -0.63
C PHE A 67 -8.23 5.75 -0.54
N SER A 68 -8.63 6.44 0.52
CA SER A 68 -8.25 7.83 0.74
C SER A 68 -7.09 7.92 1.74
N LEU A 69 -6.53 9.13 1.87
CA LEU A 69 -5.55 9.42 2.92
C LEU A 69 -6.12 9.12 4.31
N LEU A 70 -7.40 9.44 4.53
CA LEU A 70 -8.06 9.16 5.81
C LEU A 70 -8.15 7.66 6.08
N ASP A 71 -8.46 6.87 5.06
CA ASP A 71 -8.48 5.41 5.19
C ASP A 71 -7.11 4.87 5.57
N ALA A 72 -6.04 5.39 4.95
CA ALA A 72 -4.67 5.00 5.26
C ALA A 72 -4.28 5.38 6.69
N LEU A 73 -4.69 6.56 7.15
CA LEU A 73 -4.47 7.00 8.53
C LEU A 73 -5.14 6.05 9.54
N LYS A 74 -6.37 5.66 9.26
CA LYS A 74 -7.11 4.71 10.12
C LYS A 74 -6.42 3.35 10.16
N LEU A 75 -5.88 2.92 9.03
CA LEU A 75 -5.17 1.65 8.95
C LEU A 75 -3.91 1.66 9.83
N VAL A 76 -3.19 2.76 9.84
CA VAL A 76 -1.99 2.91 10.70
C VAL A 76 -2.34 2.85 12.18
N GLN A 77 -3.51 3.36 12.54
CA GLN A 77 -3.94 3.47 13.95
C GLN A 77 -4.50 2.17 14.53
N ARG A 78 -4.69 1.18 13.71
CA ARG A 78 -5.24 -0.12 14.16
C ARG A 78 -4.19 -0.96 14.88
#